data_c55fe11af469c6942af4007339483e87
#
_entry.id   c55fe11af469c6942af4007339483e87
#
_cell.length_a   1.000
_cell.length_b   1.000
_cell.length_c   1.000
_cell.angle_alpha   90.00
_cell.angle_beta   90.00
_cell.angle_gamma   90.00
#
_symmetry.space_group_name_H-M   'P 1'
#
loop_
_entity.id
_entity.type
_entity.pdbx_description
1 polymer ?
#
loop_
_entity_poly.entity_id
_entity_poly.type
_entity_poly.pdbx_seq_one_letter_code
_entity_poly.pdbx_strand_id
1 'polypeptide(L)'
;SVVRYIFSLMGIKSTFHDKNDDVPTTVRIQQKLPCHLPRLDYDFISSPDLAQTIVVACAVLEIPFKFTGLASLKIKETDRIEALKRELRKLGYVLRDENDDTLIWDGARCEPTFEPIDTYEDHRMAMAFAPAAIKYPGLKINNPEVVSKSYPHFWEDLKQAGFEIREINN
;
A
#
# COMPACT_ATOMS: atom_id res chain seq x y z
N SER A 1 4.98 10.26 -14.01
CA SER A 1 4.18 10.09 -12.78
C SER A 1 5.07 9.50 -11.69
N VAL A 2 4.93 10.00 -10.47
CA VAL A 2 5.68 9.55 -9.28
C VAL A 2 5.48 8.05 -9.05
N VAL A 3 4.26 7.58 -9.16
CA VAL A 3 3.92 6.14 -9.00
C VAL A 3 4.74 5.29 -9.97
N ARG A 4 4.78 5.66 -11.25
CA ARG A 4 5.57 4.94 -12.26
C ARG A 4 7.06 4.89 -11.90
N TYR A 5 7.61 6.00 -11.42
CA TYR A 5 9.01 6.08 -11.01
C TYR A 5 9.30 5.16 -9.83
N ILE A 6 8.51 5.22 -8.76
CA ILE A 6 8.71 4.38 -7.57
C ILE A 6 8.60 2.90 -7.93
N PHE A 7 7.56 2.50 -8.65
CA PHE A 7 7.40 1.10 -9.08
C PHE A 7 8.52 0.64 -10.01
N SER A 8 9.11 1.54 -10.83
CA SER A 8 10.28 1.19 -11.64
C SER A 8 11.51 0.84 -10.79
N LEU A 9 11.69 1.52 -9.66
CA LEU A 9 12.74 1.19 -8.69
C LEU A 9 12.49 -0.18 -8.03
N MET A 10 11.24 -0.58 -7.90
CA MET A 10 10.83 -1.89 -7.39
C MET A 10 10.87 -3.00 -8.45
N GLY A 11 11.39 -2.72 -9.65
CA GLY A 11 11.52 -3.69 -10.73
C GLY A 11 10.30 -3.84 -11.63
N ILE A 12 9.33 -2.91 -11.58
CA ILE A 12 8.09 -2.96 -12.35
C ILE A 12 8.15 -1.96 -13.51
N LYS A 13 7.96 -2.46 -14.73
CA LYS A 13 7.85 -1.62 -15.92
C LYS A 13 6.39 -1.33 -16.25
N SER A 14 6.05 -0.05 -16.37
CA SER A 14 4.76 0.41 -16.89
C SER A 14 4.93 0.97 -18.30
N THR A 15 4.15 0.47 -19.24
CA THR A 15 4.12 0.95 -20.64
C THR A 15 2.72 1.47 -20.93
N PHE A 16 2.64 2.72 -21.38
CA PHE A 16 1.38 3.35 -21.76
C PHE A 16 1.19 3.20 -23.27
N HIS A 17 0.03 2.75 -23.66
CA HIS A 17 -0.37 2.65 -25.05
C HIS A 17 -1.48 3.67 -25.30
N ASP A 18 -1.10 4.83 -25.81
CA ASP A 18 -2.06 5.86 -26.21
C ASP A 18 -2.71 5.42 -27.53
N LYS A 19 -3.99 5.20 -27.48
CA LYS A 19 -4.82 5.08 -28.68
C LYS A 19 -5.69 6.33 -28.68
N ASN A 20 -5.61 7.11 -29.74
CA ASN A 20 -6.42 8.31 -30.06
C ASN A 20 -7.28 8.88 -28.92
N ASP A 21 -7.44 10.19 -28.85
CA ASP A 21 -8.07 10.97 -27.75
C ASP A 21 -9.43 10.44 -27.25
N ASP A 22 -10.10 9.55 -27.95
CA ASP A 22 -11.42 8.98 -27.63
C ASP A 22 -11.38 7.59 -26.96
N VAL A 23 -10.21 7.00 -26.72
CA VAL A 23 -10.10 5.66 -26.14
C VAL A 23 -9.27 5.68 -24.87
N PRO A 24 -9.72 5.02 -23.77
CA PRO A 24 -8.95 4.95 -22.54
C PRO A 24 -7.52 4.45 -22.79
N THR A 25 -6.55 5.13 -22.20
CA THR A 25 -5.14 4.73 -22.24
C THR A 25 -4.97 3.34 -21.61
N THR A 26 -4.42 2.40 -22.36
CA THR A 26 -4.08 1.09 -21.83
C THR A 26 -2.71 1.13 -21.19
N VAL A 27 -2.61 0.70 -19.93
CA VAL A 27 -1.35 0.58 -19.21
C VAL A 27 -0.98 -0.90 -19.08
N ARG A 28 0.16 -1.27 -19.64
CA ARG A 28 0.75 -2.59 -19.43
C ARG A 28 1.75 -2.56 -18.29
N ILE A 29 1.52 -3.39 -17.29
CA ILE A 29 2.39 -3.52 -16.11
C ILE A 29 3.11 -4.87 -16.19
N GLN A 30 4.43 -4.88 -16.08
CA GLN A 30 5.25 -6.08 -16.13
C GLN A 30 6.35 -6.03 -15.08
N GLN A 31 6.52 -7.11 -14.34
CA GLN A 31 7.74 -7.30 -13.55
C GLN A 31 8.88 -7.65 -14.51
N LYS A 32 9.96 -6.88 -14.48
CA LYS A 32 11.13 -7.12 -15.33
C LYS A 32 12.28 -7.80 -14.64
N LEU A 33 12.55 -7.38 -13.40
CA LEU A 33 13.65 -7.89 -12.58
C LEU A 33 13.20 -7.93 -11.12
N PRO A 34 13.74 -8.84 -10.30
CA PRO A 34 13.58 -8.73 -8.86
C PRO A 34 14.12 -7.39 -8.38
N CYS A 35 13.51 -6.80 -7.37
CA CYS A 35 14.06 -5.62 -6.74
C CYS A 35 15.35 -6.00 -6.00
N HIS A 36 16.47 -5.41 -6.39
CA HIS A 36 17.78 -5.64 -5.77
C HIS A 36 18.25 -4.46 -4.93
N LEU A 37 17.35 -3.50 -4.66
CA LEU A 37 17.71 -2.36 -3.82
C LEU A 37 17.93 -2.81 -2.37
N PRO A 38 19.05 -2.46 -1.74
CA PRO A 38 19.26 -2.73 -0.33
C PRO A 38 18.28 -1.95 0.55
N ARG A 39 17.86 -0.77 0.09
CA ARG A 39 16.84 0.07 0.72
C ARG A 39 16.26 1.05 -0.31
N LEU A 40 14.96 1.25 -0.28
CA LEU A 40 14.28 2.27 -1.05
C LEU A 40 14.13 3.56 -0.22
N ASP A 41 14.80 4.62 -0.62
CA ASP A 41 14.70 5.94 0.01
C ASP A 41 13.87 6.86 -0.90
N TYR A 42 12.88 7.56 -0.33
CA TYR A 42 12.05 8.49 -1.07
C TYR A 42 11.48 9.59 -0.18
N ASP A 43 11.41 10.82 -0.72
CA ASP A 43 10.77 11.96 -0.07
C ASP A 43 9.37 12.18 -0.66
N PHE A 44 8.34 11.98 0.18
CA PHE A 44 6.93 12.10 -0.20
C PHE A 44 6.35 13.50 0.00
N ILE A 45 7.16 14.52 0.27
CA ILE A 45 6.66 15.89 0.56
C ILE A 45 5.68 16.40 -0.50
N SER A 46 5.92 16.08 -1.77
CA SER A 46 5.07 16.50 -2.90
C SER A 46 3.92 15.54 -3.21
N SER A 47 3.88 14.37 -2.59
CA SER A 47 2.87 13.33 -2.86
C SER A 47 2.65 12.41 -1.67
N PRO A 48 2.35 12.96 -0.48
CA PRO A 48 2.27 12.17 0.76
C PRO A 48 1.17 11.10 0.71
N ASP A 49 0.11 11.33 -0.04
CA ASP A 49 -1.01 10.39 -0.18
C ASP A 49 -0.65 9.07 -0.90
N LEU A 50 0.50 9.00 -1.55
CA LEU A 50 1.00 7.75 -2.15
C LEU A 50 1.74 6.86 -1.14
N ALA A 51 2.17 7.42 -0.02
CA ALA A 51 3.04 6.74 0.92
C ALA A 51 2.42 5.46 1.49
N GLN A 52 1.15 5.46 1.89
CA GLN A 52 0.51 4.28 2.47
C GLN A 52 0.59 3.06 1.55
N THR A 53 0.25 3.23 0.28
CA THR A 53 0.33 2.15 -0.72
C THR A 53 1.75 1.64 -0.88
N ILE A 54 2.73 2.54 -0.98
CA ILE A 54 4.12 2.16 -1.18
C ILE A 54 4.73 1.51 0.07
N VAL A 55 4.38 1.98 1.26
CA VAL A 55 4.82 1.38 2.54
C VAL A 55 4.36 -0.07 2.64
N VAL A 56 3.07 -0.33 2.41
CA VAL A 56 2.53 -1.70 2.48
C VAL A 56 3.15 -2.57 1.40
N ALA A 57 3.28 -2.07 0.16
CA ALA A 57 3.90 -2.81 -0.93
C ALA A 57 5.36 -3.17 -0.61
N CYS A 58 6.16 -2.23 -0.10
CA CYS A 58 7.55 -2.50 0.29
C CYS A 58 7.65 -3.53 1.40
N ALA A 59 6.83 -3.42 2.45
CA ALA A 59 6.82 -4.38 3.54
C ALA A 59 6.50 -5.80 3.04
N VAL A 60 5.43 -5.95 2.28
CA VAL A 60 4.98 -7.26 1.75
C VAL A 60 5.99 -7.86 0.77
N LEU A 61 6.67 -7.04 -0.02
CA LEU A 61 7.74 -7.46 -0.93
C LEU A 61 9.11 -7.58 -0.24
N GLU A 62 9.17 -7.31 1.06
CA GLU A 62 10.39 -7.37 1.87
C GLU A 62 11.51 -6.44 1.35
N ILE A 63 11.11 -5.25 0.90
CA ILE A 63 12.02 -4.19 0.48
C ILE A 63 12.19 -3.21 1.64
N PRO A 64 13.34 -3.13 2.30
CA PRO A 64 13.61 -2.12 3.32
C PRO A 64 13.45 -0.71 2.76
N PHE A 65 12.98 0.20 3.57
CA PHE A 65 12.73 1.57 3.12
C PHE A 65 12.99 2.63 4.20
N LYS A 66 13.27 3.85 3.73
CA LYS A 66 13.20 5.08 4.52
C LYS A 66 12.45 6.14 3.73
N PHE A 67 11.29 6.53 4.23
CA PHE A 67 10.42 7.52 3.59
C PHE A 67 10.30 8.76 4.46
N THR A 68 10.58 9.91 3.86
CA THR A 68 10.52 11.22 4.50
C THR A 68 9.37 12.06 3.93
N GLY A 69 9.16 13.26 4.48
CA GLY A 69 8.11 14.17 4.00
C GLY A 69 6.70 13.73 4.36
N LEU A 70 6.54 13.00 5.46
CA LEU A 70 5.27 12.38 5.88
C LEU A 70 4.52 13.14 6.99
N ALA A 71 5.01 14.30 7.41
CA ALA A 71 4.41 15.06 8.52
C ALA A 71 2.89 15.29 8.35
N SER A 72 2.43 15.56 7.13
CA SER A 72 1.01 15.76 6.85
C SER A 72 0.14 14.52 7.06
N LEU A 73 0.71 13.32 7.11
CA LEU A 73 -0.03 12.07 7.33
C LEU A 73 -0.53 11.92 8.77
N LYS A 74 0.05 12.63 9.71
CA LYS A 74 -0.37 12.62 11.12
C LYS A 74 -1.70 13.33 11.40
N ILE A 75 -2.11 14.21 10.49
CA ILE A 75 -3.30 15.07 10.64
C ILE A 75 -4.36 14.83 9.55
N LYS A 76 -4.39 13.64 8.99
CA LYS A 76 -5.40 13.21 8.00
C LYS A 76 -6.64 12.63 8.72
N GLU A 77 -7.39 11.77 8.04
CA GLU A 77 -8.55 11.05 8.60
C GLU A 77 -8.20 10.29 9.88
N THR A 78 -6.96 9.87 9.99
CA THR A 78 -6.31 9.28 11.15
C THR A 78 -4.84 9.70 11.19
N ASP A 79 -4.12 9.41 12.27
CA ASP A 79 -2.66 9.36 12.22
C ASP A 79 -2.24 8.14 11.38
N ARG A 80 -1.99 8.39 10.10
CA ARG A 80 -1.66 7.33 9.12
C ARG A 80 -0.33 6.65 9.39
N ILE A 81 0.62 7.34 10.01
CA ILE A 81 1.91 6.75 10.40
C ILE A 81 1.69 5.71 11.49
N GLU A 82 0.97 6.05 12.55
CA GLU A 82 0.65 5.11 13.62
C GLU A 82 -0.23 3.96 13.14
N ALA A 83 -1.21 4.23 12.28
CA ALA A 83 -2.04 3.20 11.68
C ALA A 83 -1.21 2.19 10.89
N LEU A 84 -0.30 2.63 10.02
CA LEU A 84 0.59 1.76 9.25
C LEU A 84 1.48 0.91 10.16
N LYS A 85 2.06 1.49 11.21
CA LYS A 85 2.90 0.76 12.18
C LYS A 85 2.11 -0.34 12.87
N ARG A 86 0.90 -0.04 13.36
CA ARG A 86 0.05 -1.00 14.08
C ARG A 86 -0.42 -2.12 13.15
N GLU A 87 -0.92 -1.79 11.98
CA GLU A 87 -1.52 -2.79 11.10
C GLU A 87 -0.47 -3.68 10.43
N LEU A 88 0.68 -3.14 10.04
CA LEU A 88 1.79 -3.95 9.53
C LEU A 88 2.39 -4.86 10.61
N ARG A 89 2.35 -4.45 11.88
CA ARG A 89 2.77 -5.31 12.98
C ARG A 89 1.93 -6.57 13.10
N LYS A 90 0.62 -6.52 12.80
CA LYS A 90 -0.25 -7.71 12.75
C LYS A 90 0.22 -8.73 11.72
N LEU A 91 0.90 -8.28 10.67
CA LEU A 91 1.52 -9.13 9.64
C LEU A 91 2.99 -9.47 9.94
N GLY A 92 3.52 -9.02 11.07
CA GLY A 92 4.88 -9.31 11.52
C GLY A 92 5.95 -8.31 11.11
N TYR A 93 5.60 -7.14 10.57
CA TYR A 93 6.55 -6.09 10.20
C TYR A 93 6.66 -5.04 11.29
N VAL A 94 7.86 -4.77 11.76
CA VAL A 94 8.12 -3.78 12.81
C VAL A 94 8.73 -2.52 12.21
N LEU A 95 7.88 -1.49 12.05
CA LEU A 95 8.29 -0.19 11.55
C LEU A 95 8.63 0.74 12.72
N ARG A 96 9.49 1.71 12.44
CA ARG A 96 9.78 2.83 13.36
C ARG A 96 9.63 4.17 12.64
N ASP A 97 9.34 5.21 13.39
CA ASP A 97 9.25 6.57 12.88
C ASP A 97 10.29 7.47 13.56
N GLU A 98 10.67 8.53 12.85
CA GLU A 98 11.61 9.55 13.32
C GLU A 98 11.03 10.94 13.03
N ASN A 99 11.19 11.87 13.98
CA ASN A 99 10.88 13.30 13.83
C ASN A 99 9.46 13.61 13.36
N ASP A 100 8.49 12.74 13.62
CA ASP A 100 7.08 12.89 13.19
C ASP A 100 6.87 13.07 11.67
N ASP A 101 7.86 12.77 10.86
CA ASP A 101 7.78 12.95 9.41
C ASP A 101 8.42 11.81 8.59
N THR A 102 9.09 10.89 9.24
CA THR A 102 9.86 9.83 8.58
C THR A 102 9.42 8.46 9.07
N LEU A 103 9.19 7.53 8.14
CA LEU A 103 8.84 6.14 8.43
C LEU A 103 9.90 5.20 7.84
N ILE A 104 10.33 4.23 8.65
CA ILE A 104 11.45 3.35 8.33
C ILE A 104 11.07 1.90 8.60
N TRP A 105 11.43 1.04 7.67
CA TRP A 105 11.52 -0.39 7.90
C TRP A 105 12.90 -0.90 7.44
N ASP A 106 13.63 -1.51 8.33
CA ASP A 106 14.99 -2.03 8.10
C ASP A 106 15.05 -3.56 8.08
N GLY A 107 13.89 -4.22 7.93
CA GLY A 107 13.77 -5.66 7.96
C GLY A 107 13.36 -6.24 9.31
N ALA A 108 13.13 -5.41 10.34
CA ALA A 108 12.72 -5.87 11.66
C ALA A 108 11.38 -6.62 11.62
N ARG A 109 11.33 -7.77 12.29
CA ARG A 109 10.17 -8.66 12.30
C ARG A 109 9.74 -9.01 13.73
N CYS A 110 8.46 -9.34 13.88
CA CYS A 110 7.90 -9.93 15.08
C CYS A 110 7.00 -11.12 14.72
N GLU A 111 6.53 -11.84 15.72
CA GLU A 111 5.53 -12.89 15.49
C GLU A 111 4.21 -12.26 15.00
N PRO A 112 3.69 -12.66 13.84
CA PRO A 112 2.44 -12.11 13.33
C PRO A 112 1.25 -12.65 14.12
N THR A 113 0.24 -11.80 14.35
CA THR A 113 -1.02 -12.20 14.99
C THR A 113 -2.10 -12.54 13.97
N PHE A 114 -2.00 -11.98 12.75
CA PHE A 114 -3.02 -12.07 11.69
C PHE A 114 -4.42 -11.64 12.14
N GLU A 115 -4.51 -10.75 13.11
CA GLU A 115 -5.76 -10.10 13.46
C GLU A 115 -6.28 -9.29 12.27
N PRO A 116 -7.60 -9.08 12.17
CA PRO A 116 -8.16 -8.26 11.09
C PRO A 116 -7.51 -6.88 11.01
N ILE A 117 -7.26 -6.42 9.80
CA ILE A 117 -6.74 -5.07 9.53
C ILE A 117 -7.84 -4.04 9.80
N ASP A 118 -7.57 -3.09 10.67
CA ASP A 118 -8.46 -1.96 10.92
C ASP A 118 -8.20 -0.85 9.89
N THR A 119 -9.28 -0.20 9.47
CA THR A 119 -9.21 0.81 8.38
C THR A 119 -9.27 2.25 8.89
N TYR A 120 -9.57 2.48 10.16
CA TYR A 120 -9.55 3.82 10.78
C TYR A 120 -10.40 4.85 10.03
N GLU A 121 -11.54 4.45 9.47
CA GLU A 121 -12.38 5.29 8.60
C GLU A 121 -11.64 5.88 7.38
N ASP A 122 -10.50 5.28 7.03
CA ASP A 122 -9.62 5.73 5.94
C ASP A 122 -9.63 4.73 4.78
N HIS A 123 -10.16 5.17 3.64
CA HIS A 123 -10.22 4.37 2.42
C HIS A 123 -8.83 3.94 1.93
N ARG A 124 -7.79 4.75 2.17
CA ARG A 124 -6.42 4.42 1.75
C ARG A 124 -5.84 3.26 2.54
N MET A 125 -6.24 3.08 3.80
CA MET A 125 -5.84 1.91 4.59
C MET A 125 -6.41 0.63 3.96
N ALA A 126 -7.71 0.59 3.67
CA ALA A 126 -8.34 -0.56 3.04
C ALA A 126 -7.69 -0.90 1.69
N MET A 127 -7.50 0.11 0.83
CA MET A 127 -6.93 -0.09 -0.51
C MET A 127 -5.46 -0.47 -0.49
N ALA A 128 -4.67 0.03 0.47
CA ALA A 128 -3.26 -0.31 0.60
C ALA A 128 -3.06 -1.76 1.07
N PHE A 129 -3.88 -2.23 2.02
CA PHE A 129 -3.73 -3.57 2.60
C PHE A 129 -4.40 -4.69 1.79
N ALA A 130 -5.46 -4.41 1.04
CA ALA A 130 -6.18 -5.46 0.30
C ALA A 130 -5.27 -6.31 -0.60
N PRO A 131 -4.33 -5.75 -1.38
CA PRO A 131 -3.43 -6.55 -2.20
C PRO A 131 -2.48 -7.45 -1.42
N ALA A 132 -2.27 -7.21 -0.12
CA ALA A 132 -1.44 -8.07 0.73
C ALA A 132 -1.99 -9.49 0.85
N ALA A 133 -3.27 -9.71 0.52
CA ALA A 133 -3.88 -11.03 0.46
C ALA A 133 -3.18 -11.98 -0.54
N ILE A 134 -2.44 -11.47 -1.52
CA ILE A 134 -1.61 -12.28 -2.42
C ILE A 134 -0.56 -13.08 -1.62
N LYS A 135 0.04 -12.44 -0.63
CA LYS A 135 1.05 -13.08 0.25
C LYS A 135 0.41 -13.75 1.47
N TYR A 136 -0.68 -13.19 1.96
CA TYR A 136 -1.38 -13.63 3.16
C TYR A 136 -2.83 -14.04 2.83
N PRO A 137 -3.05 -15.21 2.23
CA PRO A 137 -4.40 -15.72 1.97
C PRO A 137 -5.22 -15.78 3.25
N GLY A 138 -6.48 -15.34 3.18
CA GLY A 138 -7.34 -15.25 4.35
C GLY A 138 -7.21 -13.95 5.15
N LEU A 139 -6.47 -12.96 4.62
CA LEU A 139 -6.41 -11.62 5.21
C LEU A 139 -7.82 -11.06 5.41
N LYS A 140 -8.08 -10.54 6.61
CA LYS A 140 -9.35 -9.92 6.98
C LYS A 140 -9.20 -8.42 7.08
N ILE A 141 -10.19 -7.69 6.59
CA ILE A 141 -10.23 -6.22 6.66
C ILE A 141 -11.55 -5.79 7.30
N ASN A 142 -11.47 -5.02 8.37
CA ASN A 142 -12.62 -4.46 9.05
C ASN A 142 -13.12 -3.20 8.31
N ASN A 143 -14.43 -2.95 8.37
CA ASN A 143 -15.09 -1.77 7.80
C ASN A 143 -14.70 -1.52 6.33
N PRO A 144 -14.87 -2.51 5.44
CA PRO A 144 -14.45 -2.40 4.04
C PRO A 144 -15.19 -1.32 3.26
N GLU A 145 -16.34 -0.84 3.76
CA GLU A 145 -17.17 0.21 3.17
C GLU A 145 -16.49 1.59 3.14
N VAL A 146 -15.37 1.79 3.84
CA VAL A 146 -14.61 3.05 3.85
C VAL A 146 -14.14 3.48 2.46
N VAL A 147 -14.06 2.56 1.49
CA VAL A 147 -13.67 2.87 0.11
C VAL A 147 -14.77 3.58 -0.67
N SER A 148 -16.03 3.51 -0.23
CA SER A 148 -17.21 3.94 -1.01
C SER A 148 -17.18 5.39 -1.44
N LYS A 149 -16.56 6.28 -0.67
CA LYS A 149 -16.49 7.71 -0.99
C LYS A 149 -15.53 8.05 -2.12
N SER A 150 -14.48 7.25 -2.31
CA SER A 150 -13.41 7.56 -3.26
C SER A 150 -13.30 6.55 -4.39
N TYR A 151 -13.61 5.29 -4.14
CA TYR A 151 -13.58 4.21 -5.11
C TYR A 151 -14.72 3.20 -4.85
N PRO A 152 -15.97 3.53 -5.21
CA PRO A 152 -17.14 2.70 -4.88
C PRO A 152 -17.07 1.27 -5.39
N HIS A 153 -16.40 1.02 -6.52
CA HIS A 153 -16.29 -0.29 -7.16
C HIS A 153 -14.98 -1.02 -6.85
N PHE A 154 -14.22 -0.57 -5.84
CA PHE A 154 -12.92 -1.13 -5.52
C PHE A 154 -12.95 -2.66 -5.30
N TRP A 155 -13.89 -3.15 -4.51
CA TRP A 155 -13.98 -4.58 -4.20
C TRP A 155 -14.41 -5.41 -5.41
N GLU A 156 -15.33 -4.89 -6.23
CA GLU A 156 -15.77 -5.54 -7.47
C GLU A 156 -14.62 -5.61 -8.48
N ASP A 157 -13.87 -4.53 -8.65
CA ASP A 157 -12.72 -4.49 -9.55
C ASP A 157 -11.60 -5.42 -9.06
N LEU A 158 -11.41 -5.51 -7.75
CA LEU A 158 -10.45 -6.46 -7.17
C LEU A 158 -10.85 -7.91 -7.43
N LYS A 159 -12.13 -8.26 -7.34
CA LYS A 159 -12.66 -9.58 -7.75
C LYS A 159 -12.39 -9.84 -9.23
N GLN A 160 -12.63 -8.86 -10.10
CA GLN A 160 -12.33 -8.99 -11.54
C GLN A 160 -10.84 -9.19 -11.81
N ALA A 161 -9.97 -8.64 -10.96
CA ALA A 161 -8.53 -8.88 -11.00
C ALA A 161 -8.11 -10.27 -10.50
N GLY A 162 -9.05 -11.08 -9.99
CA GLY A 162 -8.80 -12.45 -9.58
C GLY A 162 -8.74 -12.70 -8.07
N PHE A 163 -9.06 -11.70 -7.24
CA PHE A 163 -9.16 -11.89 -5.80
C PHE A 163 -10.48 -12.56 -5.42
N GLU A 164 -10.41 -13.54 -4.53
CA GLU A 164 -11.59 -14.10 -3.87
C GLU A 164 -11.91 -13.27 -2.62
N ILE A 165 -13.10 -12.67 -2.60
CA ILE A 165 -13.53 -11.81 -1.49
C ILE A 165 -14.84 -12.34 -0.95
N ARG A 166 -14.88 -12.57 0.37
CA ARG A 166 -16.07 -13.01 1.08
C ARG A 166 -16.38 -12.05 2.22
N GLU A 167 -17.64 -11.73 2.35
CA GLU A 167 -18.13 -11.02 3.53
C GLU A 167 -18.26 -12.00 4.71
N ILE A 168 -17.74 -11.60 5.87
CA ILE A 168 -17.83 -12.35 7.11
C ILE A 168 -18.79 -11.61 8.02
N ASN A 169 -19.96 -12.16 8.22
CA ASN A 169 -20.92 -11.68 9.22
C ASN A 169 -20.58 -12.33 10.57
N ASN A 170 -20.30 -11.48 11.54
CA ASN A 170 -20.12 -11.92 12.94
C ASN A 170 -21.46 -12.17 13.60
#